data_4b8bc96669a1bf81054b2e17259e3166
#
_entry.id   4b8bc96669a1bf81054b2e17259e3166
#
_cell.length_a   1.000
_cell.length_b   1.000
_cell.length_c   1.000
_cell.angle_alpha   90.00
_cell.angle_beta   90.00
_cell.angle_gamma   90.00
#
_symmetry.space_group_name_H-M   'P 1'
#
loop_
_entity.id
_entity.type
_entity.pdbx_description
1 polymer ?
#
loop_
_entity_poly.entity_id
_entity_poly.type
_entity_poly.pdbx_seq_one_letter_code
_entity_poly.pdbx_strand_id
1 'polypeptide(L)'
;MTDTLDTTAPSVTYADGQGSSDVTVAVIGAGGKMGQRVSNNLAKSSYTTLYSEASPAGVELIESLGRSVTPTDEAVAAADVVILAVPDVVLGTVSEQVVPAMKSGAVILTLDPAAAYAGLLADRDDIHYAVAHPCHPSVFLERTTKEEWADTFGGVAAPQEV
;
A
#
# COMPACT_ATOMS: atom_id res chain seq x y z
N MET A 1 19.77 -34.17 -13.80
CA MET A 1 18.46 -33.94 -13.15
C MET A 1 18.21 -32.45 -13.23
N THR A 2 17.42 -32.03 -14.21
CA THR A 2 17.03 -30.62 -14.40
C THR A 2 15.72 -30.44 -13.65
N ASP A 3 15.84 -29.75 -12.55
CA ASP A 3 14.67 -29.34 -11.75
C ASP A 3 13.88 -28.32 -12.57
N THR A 4 12.75 -28.73 -13.10
CA THR A 4 11.79 -27.83 -13.75
C THR A 4 11.01 -27.12 -12.65
N LEU A 5 11.38 -25.87 -12.37
CA LEU A 5 10.57 -24.97 -11.55
C LEU A 5 9.15 -24.92 -12.14
N ASP A 6 8.18 -25.39 -11.39
CA ASP A 6 6.76 -25.23 -11.70
C ASP A 6 6.40 -23.74 -11.58
N THR A 7 6.26 -23.06 -12.72
CA THR A 7 5.96 -21.63 -12.81
C THR A 7 4.46 -21.34 -12.93
N THR A 8 3.60 -22.24 -12.47
CA THR A 8 2.16 -21.97 -12.39
C THR A 8 1.83 -21.12 -11.17
N ALA A 9 2.30 -19.88 -11.16
CA ALA A 9 1.67 -18.85 -10.31
C ALA A 9 0.20 -18.70 -10.76
N PRO A 10 -0.78 -18.67 -9.84
CA PRO A 10 -2.16 -18.44 -10.21
C PRO A 10 -2.25 -17.10 -10.94
N SER A 11 -2.68 -17.13 -12.19
CA SER A 11 -2.93 -15.91 -12.96
C SER A 11 -4.14 -15.21 -12.36
N VAL A 12 -3.90 -14.20 -11.54
CA VAL A 12 -4.95 -13.29 -11.12
C VAL A 12 -5.29 -12.40 -12.33
N THR A 13 -6.31 -12.76 -13.06
CA THR A 13 -6.87 -11.92 -14.12
C THR A 13 -7.71 -10.84 -13.47
N TYR A 14 -7.15 -9.64 -13.37
CA TYR A 14 -7.93 -8.46 -13.06
C TYR A 14 -8.75 -8.10 -14.30
N ALA A 15 -10.06 -8.34 -14.26
CA ALA A 15 -10.98 -7.78 -15.26
C ALA A 15 -10.99 -6.26 -15.06
N ASP A 16 -10.52 -5.53 -16.05
CA ASP A 16 -10.68 -4.08 -16.22
C ASP A 16 -10.05 -3.17 -15.14
N GLY A 17 -9.12 -3.64 -14.33
CA GLY A 17 -8.46 -2.81 -13.31
C GLY A 17 -9.37 -2.30 -12.19
N GLN A 18 -10.60 -2.79 -12.09
CA GLN A 18 -11.59 -2.32 -11.11
C GLN A 18 -11.44 -2.99 -9.74
N GLY A 19 -10.70 -4.09 -9.62
CA GLY A 19 -10.58 -4.86 -8.39
C GLY A 19 -11.76 -5.79 -8.13
N SER A 20 -11.83 -6.37 -6.94
CA SER A 20 -12.92 -7.23 -6.47
C SER A 20 -13.35 -6.84 -5.07
N SER A 21 -14.67 -6.81 -4.81
CA SER A 21 -15.23 -6.58 -3.48
C SER A 21 -14.89 -7.69 -2.48
N ASP A 22 -14.48 -8.86 -2.98
CA ASP A 22 -14.09 -10.00 -2.15
C ASP A 22 -12.68 -9.86 -1.57
N VAL A 23 -11.90 -8.88 -2.06
CA VAL A 23 -10.56 -8.57 -1.57
C VAL A 23 -10.62 -7.38 -0.62
N THR A 24 -10.12 -7.59 0.59
CA THR A 24 -10.01 -6.54 1.61
C THR A 24 -8.57 -6.01 1.66
N VAL A 25 -8.42 -4.71 1.54
CA VAL A 25 -7.13 -4.00 1.58
C VAL A 25 -7.06 -3.12 2.81
N ALA A 26 -6.08 -3.34 3.67
CA ALA A 26 -5.78 -2.42 4.78
C ALA A 26 -4.66 -1.46 4.39
N VAL A 27 -4.86 -0.16 4.63
CA VAL A 27 -3.83 0.87 4.45
C VAL A 27 -3.38 1.36 5.82
N ILE A 28 -2.15 1.02 6.20
CA ILE A 28 -1.53 1.42 7.46
C ILE A 28 -0.77 2.72 7.25
N GLY A 29 -1.09 3.77 8.02
CA GLY A 29 -0.61 5.13 7.79
C GLY A 29 -1.44 5.88 6.74
N ALA A 30 -2.75 5.62 6.70
CA ALA A 30 -3.67 6.14 5.69
C ALA A 30 -3.78 7.67 5.66
N GLY A 31 -3.48 8.37 6.77
CA GLY A 31 -3.47 9.83 6.88
C GLY A 31 -2.19 10.50 6.34
N GLY A 32 -1.11 9.73 6.12
CA GLY A 32 0.14 10.22 5.54
C GLY A 32 0.01 10.58 4.05
N LYS A 33 1.00 11.27 3.47
CA LYS A 33 0.98 11.68 2.06
C LYS A 33 0.75 10.51 1.10
N MET A 34 1.51 9.44 1.25
CA MET A 34 1.36 8.25 0.40
C MET A 34 0.10 7.47 0.76
N GLY A 35 -0.23 7.36 2.05
CA GLY A 35 -1.46 6.73 2.52
C GLY A 35 -2.71 7.35 1.90
N GLN A 36 -2.79 8.67 1.83
CA GLN A 36 -3.89 9.39 1.18
C GLN A 36 -3.96 9.11 -0.33
N ARG A 37 -2.82 9.08 -1.03
CA ARG A 37 -2.77 8.78 -2.47
C ARG A 37 -3.29 7.37 -2.74
N VAL A 38 -2.77 6.39 -2.03
CA VAL A 38 -3.21 4.99 -2.11
C VAL A 38 -4.71 4.90 -1.77
N SER A 39 -5.14 5.47 -0.65
CA SER A 39 -6.53 5.47 -0.21
C SER A 39 -7.48 6.12 -1.22
N ASN A 40 -7.07 7.23 -1.85
CA ASN A 40 -7.86 7.92 -2.86
C ASN A 40 -7.98 7.11 -4.16
N ASN A 41 -6.98 6.33 -4.51
CA ASN A 41 -7.05 5.43 -5.67
C ASN A 41 -7.90 4.19 -5.35
N LEU A 42 -7.73 3.58 -4.18
CA LEU A 42 -8.55 2.46 -3.74
C LEU A 42 -10.03 2.82 -3.62
N ALA A 43 -10.36 4.05 -3.23
CA ALA A 43 -11.75 4.52 -3.18
C ALA A 43 -12.45 4.57 -4.55
N LYS A 44 -11.71 4.47 -5.65
CA LYS A 44 -12.23 4.39 -7.03
C LYS A 44 -12.36 2.94 -7.52
N SER A 45 -11.92 1.99 -6.72
CA SER A 45 -11.95 0.55 -7.02
C SER A 45 -13.13 -0.14 -6.33
N SER A 46 -13.31 -1.42 -6.63
CA SER A 46 -14.30 -2.28 -5.97
C SER A 46 -13.77 -2.97 -4.70
N TYR A 47 -12.51 -2.74 -4.32
CA TYR A 47 -11.93 -3.34 -3.11
C TYR A 47 -12.61 -2.83 -1.83
N THR A 48 -12.79 -3.71 -0.86
CA THR A 48 -13.10 -3.28 0.51
C THR A 48 -11.83 -2.68 1.13
N THR A 49 -11.87 -1.40 1.51
CA THR A 49 -10.68 -0.70 2.03
C THR A 49 -10.87 -0.35 3.51
N LEU A 50 -9.90 -0.75 4.33
CA LEU A 50 -9.79 -0.43 5.75
C LEU A 50 -8.66 0.60 5.93
N TYR A 51 -8.96 1.70 6.61
CA TYR A 51 -8.00 2.78 6.83
C TYR A 51 -7.53 2.75 8.27
N SER A 52 -6.22 2.61 8.49
CA SER A 52 -5.62 2.63 9.82
C SER A 52 -4.63 3.78 9.94
N GLU A 53 -4.72 4.53 11.04
CA GLU A 53 -3.87 5.68 11.31
C GLU A 53 -3.69 5.84 12.83
N ALA A 54 -2.46 6.14 13.25
CA ALA A 54 -2.10 6.31 14.64
C ALA A 54 -2.06 7.78 15.10
N SER A 55 -1.79 8.71 14.17
CA SER A 55 -1.67 10.13 14.52
C SER A 55 -3.04 10.80 14.59
N PRO A 56 -3.33 11.61 15.64
CA PRO A 56 -4.61 12.30 15.75
C PRO A 56 -4.95 13.17 14.53
N ALA A 57 -3.95 13.87 13.97
CA ALA A 57 -4.14 14.70 12.79
C ALA A 57 -4.47 13.87 11.53
N GLY A 58 -3.88 12.69 11.39
CA GLY A 58 -4.20 11.77 10.30
C GLY A 58 -5.59 11.16 10.45
N VAL A 59 -6.01 10.83 11.67
CA VAL A 59 -7.38 10.36 11.97
C VAL A 59 -8.40 11.43 11.58
N GLU A 60 -8.24 12.67 12.07
CA GLU A 60 -9.11 13.81 11.74
C GLU A 60 -9.21 14.02 10.21
N LEU A 61 -8.09 13.90 9.52
CA LEU A 61 -8.06 14.03 8.06
C LEU A 61 -8.86 12.92 7.36
N ILE A 62 -8.70 11.66 7.76
CA ILE A 62 -9.45 10.52 7.19
C ILE A 62 -10.95 10.72 7.41
N GLU A 63 -11.35 11.10 8.61
CA GLU A 63 -12.74 11.35 8.97
C GLU A 63 -13.33 12.54 8.20
N SER A 64 -12.55 13.61 7.98
CA SER A 64 -12.97 14.78 7.18
C SER A 64 -13.25 14.41 5.71
N LEU A 65 -12.66 13.33 5.22
CA LEU A 65 -12.91 12.78 3.88
C LEU A 65 -14.11 11.81 3.83
N GLY A 66 -14.87 11.70 4.94
CA GLY A 66 -16.02 10.80 5.05
C GLY A 66 -15.65 9.32 5.18
N ARG A 67 -14.44 9.01 5.61
CA ARG A 67 -13.95 7.64 5.84
C ARG A 67 -13.88 7.36 7.33
N SER A 68 -13.96 6.08 7.70
CA SER A 68 -13.82 5.63 9.10
C SER A 68 -12.45 5.03 9.32
N VAL A 69 -11.82 5.35 10.46
CA VAL A 69 -10.57 4.71 10.88
C VAL A 69 -10.88 3.39 11.56
N THR A 70 -10.15 2.35 11.18
CA THR A 70 -10.20 1.02 11.79
C THR A 70 -8.96 0.81 12.65
N PRO A 71 -9.08 0.26 13.88
CA PRO A 71 -7.92 -0.13 14.68
C PRO A 71 -6.97 -1.02 13.88
N THR A 72 -5.66 -0.82 14.06
CA THR A 72 -4.63 -1.47 13.23
C THR A 72 -4.73 -3.00 13.29
N ASP A 73 -4.90 -3.55 14.47
CA ASP A 73 -5.03 -5.00 14.70
C ASP A 73 -6.27 -5.58 13.99
N GLU A 74 -7.40 -4.91 14.07
CA GLU A 74 -8.63 -5.32 13.38
C GLU A 74 -8.47 -5.23 11.85
N ALA A 75 -7.90 -4.12 11.36
CA ALA A 75 -7.68 -3.92 9.93
C ALA A 75 -6.75 -4.99 9.34
N VAL A 76 -5.63 -5.28 10.02
CA VAL A 76 -4.64 -6.26 9.60
C VAL A 76 -5.21 -7.69 9.63
N ALA A 77 -5.93 -8.04 10.70
CA ALA A 77 -6.55 -9.37 10.82
C ALA A 77 -7.65 -9.62 9.78
N ALA A 78 -8.31 -8.57 9.28
CA ALA A 78 -9.36 -8.67 8.27
C ALA A 78 -8.84 -8.60 6.83
N ALA A 79 -7.63 -8.09 6.60
CA ALA A 79 -7.12 -7.80 5.26
C ALA A 79 -6.54 -9.02 4.54
N ASP A 80 -6.72 -9.06 3.22
CA ASP A 80 -6.00 -9.97 2.31
C ASP A 80 -4.72 -9.30 1.78
N VAL A 81 -4.71 -7.97 1.73
CA VAL A 81 -3.54 -7.16 1.40
C VAL A 81 -3.35 -6.07 2.45
N VAL A 82 -2.16 -5.99 3.03
CA VAL A 82 -1.78 -4.95 4.00
C VAL A 82 -0.74 -4.04 3.36
N ILE A 83 -1.10 -2.79 3.11
CA ILE A 83 -0.21 -1.78 2.53
C ILE A 83 0.40 -0.95 3.65
N LEU A 84 1.74 -0.93 3.75
CA LEU A 84 2.47 -0.09 4.69
C LEU A 84 2.80 1.25 4.03
N ALA A 85 1.97 2.27 4.30
CA ALA A 85 2.16 3.64 3.80
C ALA A 85 2.75 4.55 4.89
N VAL A 86 3.74 4.04 5.60
CA VAL A 86 4.45 4.70 6.70
C VAL A 86 5.85 5.12 6.26
N PRO A 87 6.52 6.06 6.96
CA PRO A 87 7.90 6.44 6.67
C PRO A 87 8.86 5.23 6.75
N ASP A 88 9.85 5.20 5.86
CA ASP A 88 10.82 4.09 5.72
C ASP A 88 11.53 3.74 7.02
N VAL A 89 11.85 4.76 7.81
CA VAL A 89 12.55 4.59 9.09
C VAL A 89 11.77 3.80 10.14
N VAL A 90 10.46 3.65 9.98
CA VAL A 90 9.61 2.89 10.90
C VAL A 90 9.04 1.61 10.27
N LEU A 91 9.31 1.33 8.98
CA LEU A 91 8.79 0.16 8.28
C LEU A 91 9.09 -1.15 9.00
N GLY A 92 10.33 -1.34 9.45
CA GLY A 92 10.73 -2.53 10.21
C GLY A 92 9.88 -2.70 11.47
N THR A 93 9.83 -1.69 12.32
CA THR A 93 9.06 -1.72 13.57
C THR A 93 7.56 -1.94 13.33
N VAL A 94 6.99 -1.29 12.30
CA VAL A 94 5.57 -1.48 11.96
C VAL A 94 5.33 -2.89 11.43
N SER A 95 6.24 -3.44 10.62
CA SER A 95 6.13 -4.82 10.14
C SER A 95 6.14 -5.84 11.27
N GLU A 96 7.00 -5.64 12.30
CA GLU A 96 7.04 -6.47 13.50
C GLU A 96 5.70 -6.47 14.27
N GLN A 97 4.96 -5.37 14.20
CA GLN A 97 3.65 -5.24 14.86
C GLN A 97 2.53 -5.88 14.04
N VAL A 98 2.55 -5.73 12.71
CA VAL A 98 1.42 -6.15 11.85
C VAL A 98 1.55 -7.58 11.34
N VAL A 99 2.76 -8.04 11.00
CA VAL A 99 2.96 -9.36 10.40
C VAL A 99 2.41 -10.51 11.25
N PRO A 100 2.59 -10.53 12.59
CA PRO A 100 2.03 -11.59 13.41
C PRO A 100 0.50 -11.70 13.37
N ALA A 101 -0.21 -10.60 13.11
CA ALA A 101 -1.67 -10.55 13.09
C ALA A 101 -2.29 -10.79 11.70
N MET A 102 -1.48 -10.86 10.64
CA MET A 102 -1.97 -11.05 9.27
C MET A 102 -2.56 -12.46 9.07
N LYS A 103 -3.51 -12.57 8.15
CA LYS A 103 -4.02 -13.87 7.69
C LYS A 103 -2.91 -14.67 7.01
N SER A 104 -2.94 -15.99 7.15
CA SER A 104 -2.15 -16.88 6.28
C SER A 104 -2.53 -16.68 4.81
N GLY A 105 -1.55 -16.60 3.93
CA GLY A 105 -1.73 -16.31 2.50
C GLY A 105 -1.94 -14.84 2.17
N ALA A 106 -2.01 -13.94 3.15
CA ALA A 106 -2.13 -12.50 2.90
C ALA A 106 -0.84 -11.92 2.30
N VAL A 107 -0.98 -10.76 1.68
CA VAL A 107 0.14 -10.01 1.08
C VAL A 107 0.47 -8.80 1.95
N ILE A 108 1.73 -8.63 2.35
CA ILE A 108 2.24 -7.35 2.83
C ILE A 108 2.89 -6.60 1.67
N LEU A 109 2.52 -5.35 1.48
CA LEU A 109 3.00 -4.51 0.39
C LEU A 109 3.64 -3.24 0.94
N THR A 110 4.92 -3.03 0.64
CA THR A 110 5.63 -1.79 0.96
C THR A 110 5.69 -0.87 -0.26
N LEU A 111 5.71 0.44 -0.02
CA LEU A 111 5.81 1.45 -1.06
C LEU A 111 7.27 1.88 -1.31
N ASP A 112 8.21 1.33 -0.54
CA ASP A 112 9.64 1.54 -0.70
C ASP A 112 10.38 0.20 -0.54
N PRO A 113 11.42 -0.08 -1.35
CA PRO A 113 12.16 -1.33 -1.30
C PRO A 113 13.25 -1.37 -0.22
N ALA A 114 13.62 -0.23 0.38
CA ALA A 114 14.82 -0.15 1.22
C ALA A 114 14.75 -1.06 2.44
N ALA A 115 13.63 -1.08 3.16
CA ALA A 115 13.47 -1.94 4.33
C ALA A 115 13.49 -3.43 3.97
N ALA A 116 12.87 -3.80 2.85
CA ALA A 116 12.89 -5.17 2.35
C ALA A 116 14.31 -5.59 1.95
N TYR A 117 15.03 -4.75 1.20
CA TYR A 117 16.41 -5.00 0.79
C TYR A 117 17.36 -5.10 1.99
N ALA A 118 17.15 -4.30 3.02
CA ALA A 118 17.95 -4.30 4.24
C ALA A 118 17.62 -5.46 5.19
N GLY A 119 16.63 -6.30 4.88
CA GLY A 119 16.20 -7.41 5.74
C GLY A 119 15.58 -6.94 7.06
N LEU A 120 14.92 -5.78 7.05
CA LEU A 120 14.33 -5.17 8.25
C LEU A 120 12.84 -5.52 8.43
N LEU A 121 12.22 -6.15 7.42
CA LEU A 121 10.83 -6.58 7.56
C LEU A 121 10.75 -7.85 8.41
N ALA A 122 9.73 -7.93 9.26
CA ALA A 122 9.44 -9.15 9.99
C ALA A 122 9.18 -10.30 9.02
N ASP A 123 9.77 -11.46 9.31
CA ASP A 123 9.70 -12.64 8.44
C ASP A 123 8.59 -13.60 8.90
N ARG A 124 7.86 -14.15 7.94
CA ARG A 124 6.80 -15.12 8.17
C ARG A 124 6.53 -15.94 6.91
N ASP A 125 6.65 -17.26 6.99
CA ASP A 125 6.66 -18.17 5.83
C ASP A 125 5.30 -18.33 5.14
N ASP A 126 4.20 -18.03 5.82
CA ASP A 126 2.84 -18.25 5.31
C ASP A 126 2.16 -16.98 4.78
N ILE A 127 2.91 -15.91 4.54
CA ILE A 127 2.45 -14.69 3.87
C ILE A 127 3.32 -14.36 2.66
N HIS A 128 2.87 -13.42 1.85
CA HIS A 128 3.59 -12.96 0.67
C HIS A 128 4.10 -11.53 0.86
N TYR A 129 5.30 -11.25 0.35
CA TYR A 129 5.92 -9.93 0.38
C TYR A 129 5.95 -9.33 -1.00
N ALA A 130 5.49 -8.10 -1.12
CA ALA A 130 5.50 -7.35 -2.37
C ALA A 130 6.00 -5.92 -2.15
N VAL A 131 6.60 -5.35 -3.18
CA VAL A 131 7.01 -3.94 -3.23
C VAL A 131 6.38 -3.32 -4.47
N ALA A 132 5.69 -2.21 -4.29
CA ALA A 132 5.23 -1.35 -5.38
C ALA A 132 5.76 0.06 -5.13
N HIS A 133 6.89 0.39 -5.76
CA HIS A 133 7.53 1.68 -5.59
C HIS A 133 7.05 2.65 -6.67
N PRO A 134 6.17 3.61 -6.34
CA PRO A 134 5.70 4.59 -7.31
C PRO A 134 6.82 5.52 -7.72
N CYS A 135 7.09 5.58 -9.01
CA CYS A 135 8.08 6.49 -9.57
C CYS A 135 7.52 7.92 -9.62
N HIS A 136 8.38 8.90 -9.35
CA HIS A 136 7.97 10.27 -9.65
C HIS A 136 7.97 10.55 -11.15
N PRO A 137 7.29 11.62 -11.59
CA PRO A 137 7.38 12.07 -12.97
C PRO A 137 8.84 12.32 -13.36
N SER A 138 9.16 12.05 -14.63
CA SER A 138 10.49 12.33 -15.16
C SER A 138 10.92 13.77 -14.85
N VAL A 139 12.17 13.96 -14.46
CA VAL A 139 12.78 15.29 -14.27
C VAL A 139 12.84 16.10 -15.59
N PHE A 140 12.72 15.41 -16.72
CA PHE A 140 12.66 16.01 -18.06
C PHE A 140 11.22 16.29 -18.53
N LEU A 141 10.22 15.91 -17.72
CA LEU A 141 8.82 16.22 -18.03
C LEU A 141 8.63 17.74 -17.93
N GLU A 142 8.11 18.33 -19.00
CA GLU A 142 7.72 19.73 -19.00
C GLU A 142 6.50 19.88 -18.07
N ARG A 143 6.65 20.70 -17.03
CA ARG A 143 5.58 21.03 -16.08
C ARG A 143 5.19 22.48 -16.30
N THR A 144 3.94 22.70 -16.65
CA THR A 144 3.44 24.00 -17.10
C THR A 144 2.67 24.76 -16.02
N THR A 145 2.13 24.03 -15.01
CA THR A 145 1.34 24.61 -13.94
C THR A 145 2.01 24.52 -12.58
N LYS A 146 1.58 25.36 -11.64
CA LYS A 146 2.07 25.34 -10.25
C LYS A 146 1.67 24.04 -9.56
N GLU A 147 0.50 23.51 -9.89
CA GLU A 147 -0.05 22.28 -9.37
C GLU A 147 0.81 21.07 -9.79
N GLU A 148 1.22 21.02 -11.06
CA GLU A 148 2.15 19.99 -11.54
C GLU A 148 3.52 20.07 -10.87
N TRP A 149 4.03 21.29 -10.62
CA TRP A 149 5.29 21.46 -9.90
C TRP A 149 5.20 21.08 -8.42
N ALA A 150 4.04 21.32 -7.79
CA ALA A 150 3.79 20.96 -6.40
C ALA A 150 3.57 19.45 -6.22
N ASP A 151 3.13 18.74 -7.26
CA ASP A 151 2.91 17.30 -7.24
C ASP A 151 4.23 16.53 -7.47
N THR A 152 5.11 16.58 -6.45
CA THR A 152 6.45 16.01 -6.51
C THR A 152 6.45 14.52 -6.83
N PHE A 153 5.42 13.78 -6.34
CA PHE A 153 5.31 12.34 -6.56
C PHE A 153 4.50 11.97 -7.80
N GLY A 154 3.86 12.93 -8.46
CA GLY A 154 2.95 12.66 -9.58
C GLY A 154 1.63 11.97 -9.17
N GLY A 155 0.81 11.65 -10.14
CA GLY A 155 -0.44 10.92 -9.94
C GLY A 155 -1.63 11.76 -9.47
N VAL A 156 -1.46 13.08 -9.25
CA VAL A 156 -2.53 14.03 -8.93
C VAL A 156 -2.67 15.05 -10.05
N ALA A 157 -1.68 15.90 -10.24
CA ALA A 157 -1.65 16.90 -11.32
C ALA A 157 -0.62 16.55 -12.40
N ALA A 158 0.47 15.87 -12.02
CA ALA A 158 1.50 15.40 -12.96
C ALA A 158 1.37 13.88 -13.17
N PRO A 159 1.79 13.30 -14.31
CA PRO A 159 1.83 11.87 -14.55
C PRO A 159 2.66 11.13 -13.50
N GLN A 160 2.29 9.90 -13.20
CA GLN A 160 3.07 8.98 -12.38
C GLN A 160 3.15 7.63 -13.09
N GLU A 161 4.33 7.04 -13.09
CA GLU A 161 4.58 5.68 -13.56
C GLU A 161 4.88 4.77 -12.35
N VAL A 162 4.59 3.48 -12.48
CA VAL A 162 4.83 2.44 -11.44
C VAL A 162 5.68 1.34 -12.04
#